data_9c81d0065711dd77082fedebce1605b5
#
_entry.id   9c81d0065711dd77082fedebce1605b5
#
_cell.length_a   1.000
_cell.length_b   1.000
_cell.length_c   1.000
_cell.angle_alpha   90.00
_cell.angle_beta   90.00
_cell.angle_gamma   90.00
#
_symmetry.space_group_name_H-M   'P 1'
#
loop_
_entity.id
_entity.type
_entity.pdbx_description
1 polymer ?
#
loop_
_entity_poly.entity_id
_entity_poly.type
_entity_poly.pdbx_seq_one_letter_code
_entity_poly.pdbx_strand_id
1 'polypeptide(L)'
;MNQFDHSTAQARLAAPRLPSVTTGPLPASTKRHVQGVIHPDIRVPMRQITVHPSAGEPPVTVYDASGPYTDPAVVTDITAGLRPLRTDWLAARGDCEPYAARPVQPADNGFASGARLVPGFPVQRSPLRARDGKAVTQLAYARAGIITAEMEYVAIRENLGRAAAPAAARDGEDFGAAIPDHVTPEFVRQEIAAGRAIIPANVNHLELEPMIIGRNFAVKINANMGTSAVTSSMAEEVDKMVWAIRWGADTVMDLSTGRNIHNTREWILRNAPVPIGTVPLYQALEKVDGVAEDLTWEIYRDTLIEQAEQGVDYFTIHAGVRLHYIPLTVNRVTGIVSRGGSIMAKWCLHHHRESFLYEHFNDICDIMRAYDVSFSLGDGLRPGCIADANDAAQFAELETLGELTRIAWAKDCQVMIEGPGHVAMHKIKANMDKQLATCGEAPFYTLGPLTTDIAPGYDHITSAIGAAMIGWFGTAMLCYVTPKEHLGLPDRADVKTGVITYKIAAHAADLAKGLPGAQARDDALSRARFEFRWEDQFNLSLDPETARDFHDQTLPKEAHKTAHFCSMCGPKFCSMRISHDIRAEAQKDGMAAMAEKFREKGEIYLPKAETAE
;
A
#
# COMPACT_ATOMS: atom_id res chain seq x y z
N MET A 1 -17.94 52.84 23.26
CA MET A 1 -19.04 52.43 22.37
C MET A 1 -18.49 52.33 20.97
N ASN A 2 -18.03 51.17 20.58
CA ASN A 2 -17.66 50.87 19.19
C ASN A 2 -18.62 49.81 18.71
N GLN A 3 -19.50 50.22 17.79
CA GLN A 3 -20.37 49.30 17.05
C GLN A 3 -19.50 48.40 16.17
N PHE A 4 -19.51 47.11 16.47
CA PHE A 4 -19.04 46.11 15.53
C PHE A 4 -20.10 45.95 14.46
N ASP A 5 -19.76 46.40 13.26
CA ASP A 5 -20.55 46.25 12.04
C ASP A 5 -20.58 44.76 11.67
N HIS A 6 -21.73 44.10 11.92
CA HIS A 6 -22.02 42.74 11.44
C HIS A 6 -22.49 42.83 9.99
N SER A 7 -21.65 43.32 9.08
CA SER A 7 -21.88 43.08 7.66
C SER A 7 -21.54 41.64 7.36
N THR A 8 -22.58 40.84 7.29
CA THR A 8 -22.65 39.48 6.83
C THR A 8 -21.91 39.29 5.51
N ALA A 9 -20.67 38.87 5.58
CA ALA A 9 -20.06 38.14 4.48
C ALA A 9 -20.80 36.80 4.34
N GLN A 10 -21.92 36.81 3.62
CA GLN A 10 -22.47 35.60 3.02
C GLN A 10 -21.39 35.08 2.08
N ALA A 11 -20.52 34.19 2.60
CA ALA A 11 -19.68 33.37 1.76
C ALA A 11 -20.64 32.66 0.80
N ARG A 12 -20.67 33.07 -0.46
CA ARG A 12 -21.30 32.31 -1.54
C ARG A 12 -20.64 30.92 -1.47
N LEU A 13 -21.39 29.96 -0.93
CA LEU A 13 -20.99 28.55 -1.00
C LEU A 13 -20.81 28.23 -2.49
N ALA A 14 -19.56 28.16 -2.93
CA ALA A 14 -19.26 27.74 -4.28
C ALA A 14 -19.88 26.36 -4.50
N ALA A 15 -20.46 26.13 -5.67
CA ALA A 15 -20.93 24.81 -6.05
C ALA A 15 -19.78 23.80 -5.85
N PRO A 16 -20.07 22.55 -5.44
CA PRO A 16 -19.05 21.53 -5.24
C PRO A 16 -18.19 21.44 -6.50
N ARG A 17 -16.87 21.63 -6.33
CA ARG A 17 -15.93 21.55 -7.44
C ARG A 17 -15.78 20.09 -7.82
N LEU A 18 -16.00 19.78 -9.10
CA LEU A 18 -15.71 18.43 -9.63
C LEU A 18 -14.20 18.16 -9.58
N PRO A 19 -13.78 16.90 -9.36
CA PRO A 19 -12.38 16.52 -9.34
C PRO A 19 -11.68 16.86 -10.66
N SER A 20 -10.47 17.41 -10.56
CA SER A 20 -9.54 17.46 -11.67
C SER A 20 -8.24 16.84 -11.21
N VAL A 21 -7.75 15.82 -11.89
CA VAL A 21 -6.60 15.03 -11.46
C VAL A 21 -5.44 15.15 -12.44
N THR A 22 -4.23 14.99 -11.93
CA THR A 22 -3.03 14.93 -12.77
C THR A 22 -2.95 13.59 -13.45
N THR A 23 -2.97 13.60 -14.78
CA THR A 23 -2.84 12.41 -15.63
C THR A 23 -1.59 12.51 -16.50
N GLY A 24 -1.23 11.39 -17.14
CA GLY A 24 -0.11 11.27 -18.04
C GLY A 24 1.10 10.55 -17.44
N PRO A 25 1.95 9.97 -18.29
CA PRO A 25 3.05 9.12 -17.86
C PRO A 25 4.10 9.91 -17.08
N LEU A 26 4.87 9.19 -16.25
CA LEU A 26 6.13 9.69 -15.74
C LEU A 26 7.15 9.81 -16.88
N PRO A 27 8.20 10.65 -16.74
CA PRO A 27 9.19 10.85 -17.79
C PRO A 27 9.77 9.55 -18.36
N ALA A 28 10.02 9.50 -19.65
CA ALA A 28 10.53 8.34 -20.40
C ALA A 28 9.78 7.02 -20.17
N SER A 29 8.53 7.09 -19.75
CA SER A 29 7.73 5.92 -19.40
C SER A 29 6.61 5.68 -20.42
N THR A 30 6.38 4.39 -20.71
CA THR A 30 5.26 3.90 -21.52
C THR A 30 4.58 2.76 -20.80
N LYS A 31 3.30 2.48 -21.12
CA LYS A 31 2.60 1.28 -20.66
C LYS A 31 2.78 0.14 -21.66
N ARG A 32 3.14 -1.02 -21.12
CA ARG A 32 3.11 -2.29 -21.82
C ARG A 32 2.05 -3.18 -21.18
N HIS A 33 1.18 -3.77 -21.98
CA HIS A 33 0.20 -4.74 -21.51
C HIS A 33 0.65 -6.17 -21.83
N VAL A 34 0.53 -7.06 -20.83
CA VAL A 34 0.79 -8.50 -20.98
C VAL A 34 -0.54 -9.23 -20.90
N GLN A 35 -0.78 -10.11 -21.87
CA GLN A 35 -2.03 -10.88 -21.97
C GLN A 35 -1.95 -12.12 -21.08
N GLY A 36 -3.09 -12.52 -20.48
CA GLY A 36 -3.25 -13.77 -19.78
C GLY A 36 -3.17 -14.99 -20.71
N VAL A 37 -2.83 -16.13 -20.15
CA VAL A 37 -2.75 -17.41 -20.86
C VAL A 37 -3.94 -18.30 -20.51
N ILE A 38 -4.31 -18.38 -19.24
CA ILE A 38 -5.48 -19.13 -18.75
C ILE A 38 -6.76 -18.34 -19.07
N HIS A 39 -6.72 -17.02 -18.87
CA HIS A 39 -7.81 -16.08 -19.15
C HIS A 39 -7.36 -15.08 -20.22
N PRO A 40 -7.58 -15.35 -21.51
CA PRO A 40 -7.02 -14.55 -22.63
C PRO A 40 -7.55 -13.11 -22.73
N ASP A 41 -8.63 -12.79 -22.03
CA ASP A 41 -9.23 -11.46 -21.93
C ASP A 41 -8.50 -10.54 -20.92
N ILE A 42 -7.64 -11.11 -20.08
CA ILE A 42 -6.82 -10.33 -19.14
C ILE A 42 -5.72 -9.57 -19.87
N ARG A 43 -5.53 -8.31 -19.50
CA ARG A 43 -4.42 -7.46 -19.97
C ARG A 43 -3.83 -6.71 -18.78
N VAL A 44 -2.65 -7.16 -18.34
CA VAL A 44 -1.97 -6.62 -17.16
C VAL A 44 -1.01 -5.51 -17.56
N PRO A 45 -1.19 -4.26 -17.07
CA PRO A 45 -0.30 -3.16 -17.38
C PRO A 45 1.01 -3.24 -16.59
N MET A 46 2.10 -2.92 -17.26
CA MET A 46 3.43 -2.72 -16.68
C MET A 46 3.96 -1.36 -17.14
N ARG A 47 4.73 -0.69 -16.30
CA ARG A 47 5.46 0.51 -16.71
C ARG A 47 6.80 0.11 -17.29
N GLN A 48 7.11 0.60 -18.51
CA GLN A 48 8.43 0.49 -19.11
C GLN A 48 9.13 1.84 -19.10
N ILE A 49 10.37 1.87 -18.61
CA ILE A 49 11.23 3.05 -18.59
C ILE A 49 12.24 2.89 -19.70
N THR A 50 12.18 3.77 -20.70
CA THR A 50 13.13 3.78 -21.80
C THR A 50 14.47 4.35 -21.33
N VAL A 51 15.57 3.69 -21.68
CA VAL A 51 16.93 4.17 -21.43
C VAL A 51 17.56 4.67 -22.74
N HIS A 52 18.60 5.49 -22.64
CA HIS A 52 19.29 6.05 -23.81
C HIS A 52 19.89 4.93 -24.66
N PRO A 53 19.85 5.02 -26.02
CA PRO A 53 20.38 3.98 -26.90
C PRO A 53 21.84 3.61 -26.65
N SER A 54 22.68 4.55 -26.16
CA SER A 54 24.08 4.27 -25.80
C SER A 54 24.24 3.25 -24.67
N ALA A 55 23.18 2.98 -23.89
CA ALA A 55 23.18 1.95 -22.87
C ALA A 55 23.34 0.53 -23.46
N GLY A 56 22.88 0.32 -24.69
CA GLY A 56 22.82 -1.00 -25.30
C GLY A 56 21.90 -1.98 -24.55
N GLU A 57 21.01 -1.46 -23.70
CA GLU A 57 20.14 -2.23 -22.81
C GLU A 57 18.67 -2.07 -23.21
N PRO A 58 17.84 -3.09 -22.96
CA PRO A 58 16.40 -2.97 -23.16
C PRO A 58 15.77 -2.03 -22.13
N PRO A 59 14.55 -1.51 -22.38
CA PRO A 59 13.78 -0.75 -21.40
C PRO A 59 13.58 -1.53 -20.09
N VAL A 60 13.66 -0.82 -18.97
CA VAL A 60 13.46 -1.41 -17.64
C VAL A 60 11.96 -1.49 -17.33
N THR A 61 11.46 -2.69 -17.10
CA THR A 61 10.06 -2.93 -16.72
C THR A 61 9.92 -2.91 -15.22
N VAL A 62 8.96 -2.14 -14.70
CA VAL A 62 8.67 -2.00 -13.27
C VAL A 62 7.19 -2.22 -12.98
N TYR A 63 6.89 -2.57 -11.73
CA TYR A 63 5.52 -2.69 -11.21
C TYR A 63 4.78 -1.35 -11.36
N ASP A 64 3.50 -1.42 -11.72
CA ASP A 64 2.68 -0.24 -11.97
C ASP A 64 1.30 -0.37 -11.30
N ALA A 65 1.01 0.54 -10.38
CA ALA A 65 -0.26 0.63 -9.68
C ALA A 65 -1.13 1.80 -10.19
N SER A 66 -0.62 2.61 -11.16
CA SER A 66 -1.25 3.87 -11.55
C SER A 66 -2.50 3.71 -12.42
N GLY A 67 -2.88 2.49 -12.78
CA GLY A 67 -4.05 2.24 -13.61
C GLY A 67 -3.99 2.99 -14.94
N PRO A 68 -5.12 3.44 -15.49
CA PRO A 68 -5.16 4.16 -16.77
C PRO A 68 -4.63 5.60 -16.69
N TYR A 69 -4.42 6.16 -15.49
CA TYR A 69 -4.03 7.58 -15.32
C TYR A 69 -2.69 7.94 -15.91
N THR A 70 -1.80 6.97 -16.10
CA THR A 70 -0.48 7.17 -16.73
C THR A 70 -0.38 6.54 -18.12
N ASP A 71 -1.49 6.08 -18.69
CA ASP A 71 -1.55 5.56 -20.05
C ASP A 71 -1.93 6.69 -21.04
N PRO A 72 -1.00 7.12 -21.91
CA PRO A 72 -1.30 8.19 -22.88
C PRO A 72 -2.34 7.80 -23.95
N ALA A 73 -2.64 6.50 -24.09
CA ALA A 73 -3.67 6.01 -25.01
C ALA A 73 -5.08 6.09 -24.44
N VAL A 74 -5.23 6.38 -23.14
CA VAL A 74 -6.52 6.41 -22.45
C VAL A 74 -6.86 7.85 -22.05
N VAL A 75 -8.05 8.29 -22.45
CA VAL A 75 -8.65 9.53 -21.94
C VAL A 75 -9.51 9.18 -20.74
N THR A 76 -9.12 9.69 -19.57
CA THR A 76 -9.87 9.48 -18.33
C THR A 76 -10.93 10.57 -18.16
N ASP A 77 -12.18 10.17 -17.92
CA ASP A 77 -13.27 11.04 -17.49
C ASP A 77 -13.68 10.62 -16.07
N ILE A 78 -13.33 11.45 -15.09
CA ILE A 78 -13.56 11.15 -13.68
C ILE A 78 -15.05 11.10 -13.34
N THR A 79 -15.90 11.77 -14.13
CA THR A 79 -17.35 11.76 -13.93
C THR A 79 -18.01 10.50 -14.49
N ALA A 80 -17.39 9.86 -15.46
CA ALA A 80 -17.79 8.55 -15.97
C ALA A 80 -17.24 7.39 -15.14
N GLY A 81 -16.16 7.64 -14.39
CA GLY A 81 -15.39 6.62 -13.69
C GLY A 81 -14.48 5.80 -14.62
N LEU A 82 -13.74 4.88 -14.02
CA LEU A 82 -12.90 3.96 -14.79
C LEU A 82 -13.74 2.86 -15.46
N ARG A 83 -13.16 2.25 -16.49
CA ARG A 83 -13.76 1.10 -17.14
C ARG A 83 -13.94 -0.05 -16.14
N PRO A 84 -15.12 -0.68 -16.06
CA PRO A 84 -15.36 -1.81 -15.16
C PRO A 84 -14.71 -3.10 -15.70
N LEU A 85 -13.43 -3.26 -15.41
CA LEU A 85 -12.55 -4.33 -15.91
C LEU A 85 -13.06 -5.74 -15.57
N ARG A 86 -13.60 -5.92 -14.35
CA ARG A 86 -13.95 -7.23 -13.79
C ARG A 86 -15.35 -7.71 -14.11
N THR A 87 -16.16 -6.93 -14.83
CA THR A 87 -17.57 -7.28 -15.13
C THR A 87 -17.70 -8.64 -15.80
N ASP A 88 -16.94 -8.88 -16.86
CA ASP A 88 -17.02 -10.14 -17.62
C ASP A 88 -16.47 -11.32 -16.82
N TRP A 89 -15.47 -11.11 -15.98
CA TRP A 89 -14.90 -12.16 -15.12
C TRP A 89 -15.90 -12.65 -14.08
N LEU A 90 -16.62 -11.73 -13.43
CA LEU A 90 -17.65 -12.06 -12.45
C LEU A 90 -18.89 -12.69 -13.13
N ALA A 91 -19.30 -12.18 -14.29
CA ALA A 91 -20.41 -12.76 -15.05
C ALA A 91 -20.12 -14.20 -15.49
N ALA A 92 -18.89 -14.48 -15.91
CA ALA A 92 -18.46 -15.82 -16.32
C ALA A 92 -18.50 -16.86 -15.19
N ARG A 93 -18.32 -16.44 -13.93
CA ARG A 93 -18.43 -17.32 -12.75
C ARG A 93 -19.88 -17.73 -12.44
N GLY A 94 -20.84 -16.83 -12.69
CA GLY A 94 -22.28 -17.12 -12.53
C GLY A 94 -22.74 -17.34 -11.08
N ASP A 95 -21.95 -16.95 -10.10
CA ASP A 95 -22.17 -17.16 -8.67
C ASP A 95 -22.59 -15.89 -7.92
N CYS A 96 -22.57 -14.75 -8.57
CA CYS A 96 -23.13 -13.48 -8.10
C CYS A 96 -24.51 -13.20 -8.68
N GLU A 97 -25.30 -12.41 -7.97
CA GLU A 97 -26.58 -11.89 -8.43
C GLU A 97 -26.70 -10.39 -8.14
N PRO A 98 -27.26 -9.60 -9.07
CA PRO A 98 -27.62 -8.23 -8.78
C PRO A 98 -28.89 -8.20 -7.91
N TYR A 99 -28.99 -7.21 -7.02
CA TYR A 99 -30.18 -7.00 -6.20
C TYR A 99 -30.42 -5.51 -5.93
N ALA A 100 -31.56 -5.18 -5.32
CA ALA A 100 -31.87 -3.81 -4.94
C ALA A 100 -31.02 -3.42 -3.72
N ALA A 101 -30.14 -2.42 -3.92
CA ALA A 101 -29.35 -1.85 -2.83
C ALA A 101 -30.25 -1.30 -1.71
N ARG A 102 -29.71 -1.22 -0.50
CA ARG A 102 -30.34 -0.42 0.52
C ARG A 102 -30.38 1.05 0.10
N PRO A 103 -31.48 1.81 0.42
CA PRO A 103 -31.53 3.23 0.12
C PRO A 103 -30.48 3.99 0.95
N VAL A 104 -29.79 4.95 0.31
CA VAL A 104 -28.87 5.86 1.01
C VAL A 104 -29.66 6.71 2.01
N GLN A 105 -29.22 6.73 3.26
CA GLN A 105 -29.83 7.48 4.34
C GLN A 105 -29.09 8.81 4.55
N PRO A 106 -29.74 9.86 5.06
CA PRO A 106 -29.06 11.11 5.41
C PRO A 106 -27.87 10.91 6.35
N ALA A 107 -27.94 9.95 7.28
CA ALA A 107 -26.89 9.61 8.22
C ALA A 107 -25.61 9.07 7.52
N ASP A 108 -25.73 8.44 6.36
CA ASP A 108 -24.57 7.91 5.60
C ASP A 108 -23.64 9.02 5.11
N ASN A 109 -24.19 10.22 4.93
CA ASN A 109 -23.44 11.42 4.58
C ASN A 109 -23.28 12.40 5.77
N GLY A 110 -23.35 11.93 7.02
CA GLY A 110 -23.23 12.76 8.20
C GLY A 110 -24.26 13.89 8.23
N PHE A 111 -25.51 13.58 7.81
CA PHE A 111 -26.62 14.53 7.73
C PHE A 111 -26.37 15.78 6.85
N ALA A 112 -25.42 15.70 5.92
CA ALA A 112 -25.23 16.77 4.92
C ALA A 112 -26.49 16.95 4.06
N SER A 113 -26.88 18.21 3.79
CA SER A 113 -28.07 18.53 3.01
C SER A 113 -27.93 19.82 2.20
N GLY A 114 -28.78 20.00 1.19
CA GLY A 114 -28.79 21.18 0.33
C GLY A 114 -27.43 21.42 -0.35
N ALA A 115 -26.96 22.65 -0.38
CA ALA A 115 -25.68 23.03 -1.01
C ALA A 115 -24.42 22.44 -0.33
N ARG A 116 -24.57 21.82 0.84
CA ARG A 116 -23.47 21.15 1.56
C ARG A 116 -23.34 19.66 1.21
N LEU A 117 -24.35 19.07 0.59
CA LEU A 117 -24.31 17.69 0.15
C LEU A 117 -23.52 17.60 -1.16
N VAL A 118 -22.45 16.83 -1.15
CA VAL A 118 -21.70 16.48 -2.36
C VAL A 118 -22.61 15.69 -3.30
N PRO A 119 -22.61 15.97 -4.61
CA PRO A 119 -23.41 15.19 -5.55
C PRO A 119 -23.01 13.70 -5.52
N GLY A 120 -23.99 12.83 -5.58
CA GLY A 120 -23.73 11.40 -5.77
C GLY A 120 -22.99 11.15 -7.09
N PHE A 121 -22.30 10.02 -7.17
CA PHE A 121 -21.62 9.64 -8.42
C PHE A 121 -22.65 9.46 -9.55
N PRO A 122 -22.40 9.99 -10.77
CA PRO A 122 -23.42 10.02 -11.82
C PRO A 122 -23.89 8.65 -12.32
N VAL A 123 -22.98 7.66 -12.32
CA VAL A 123 -23.27 6.31 -12.81
C VAL A 123 -23.72 5.42 -11.66
N GLN A 124 -25.00 5.08 -11.63
CA GLN A 124 -25.57 4.20 -10.62
C GLN A 124 -25.53 2.74 -11.11
N ARG A 125 -25.20 1.80 -10.21
CA ARG A 125 -25.17 0.37 -10.47
C ARG A 125 -25.96 -0.37 -9.39
N SER A 126 -26.60 -1.49 -9.76
CA SER A 126 -27.13 -2.42 -8.78
C SER A 126 -25.97 -3.22 -8.18
N PRO A 127 -25.84 -3.32 -6.86
CA PRO A 127 -24.79 -4.11 -6.25
C PRO A 127 -24.97 -5.60 -6.53
N LEU A 128 -23.85 -6.29 -6.54
CA LEU A 128 -23.76 -7.74 -6.63
C LEU A 128 -23.53 -8.33 -5.23
N ARG A 129 -24.03 -9.52 -5.02
CA ARG A 129 -23.69 -10.36 -3.87
C ARG A 129 -23.62 -11.82 -4.27
N ALA A 130 -23.04 -12.64 -3.42
CA ALA A 130 -23.08 -14.09 -3.61
C ALA A 130 -24.54 -14.60 -3.69
N ARG A 131 -24.81 -15.49 -4.64
CA ARG A 131 -26.08 -16.24 -4.69
C ARG A 131 -26.21 -17.14 -3.46
N ASP A 132 -27.42 -17.47 -3.07
CA ASP A 132 -27.68 -18.39 -1.97
C ASP A 132 -26.88 -19.70 -2.10
N GLY A 133 -26.17 -20.06 -1.06
CA GLY A 133 -25.34 -21.26 -1.00
C GLY A 133 -24.02 -21.18 -1.78
N LYS A 134 -23.68 -20.04 -2.38
CA LYS A 134 -22.40 -19.82 -3.07
C LYS A 134 -21.41 -19.06 -2.18
N ALA A 135 -20.13 -19.26 -2.45
CA ALA A 135 -19.05 -18.46 -1.92
C ALA A 135 -18.32 -17.78 -3.07
N VAL A 136 -18.06 -16.49 -2.95
CA VAL A 136 -17.46 -15.65 -4.00
C VAL A 136 -16.08 -15.14 -3.64
N THR A 137 -15.54 -15.58 -2.51
CA THR A 137 -14.25 -15.10 -2.01
C THR A 137 -13.09 -15.78 -2.74
N GLN A 138 -12.00 -15.06 -2.93
CA GLN A 138 -10.79 -15.62 -3.53
C GLN A 138 -10.28 -16.82 -2.71
N LEU A 139 -10.45 -16.80 -1.37
CA LEU A 139 -10.10 -17.93 -0.51
C LEU A 139 -10.93 -19.18 -0.81
N ALA A 140 -12.25 -19.04 -1.00
CA ALA A 140 -13.12 -20.16 -1.35
C ALA A 140 -12.77 -20.76 -2.71
N TYR A 141 -12.51 -19.95 -3.73
CA TYR A 141 -12.05 -20.44 -5.04
C TYR A 141 -10.71 -21.14 -4.94
N ALA A 142 -9.76 -20.56 -4.22
CA ALA A 142 -8.44 -21.14 -4.05
C ALA A 142 -8.50 -22.53 -3.38
N ARG A 143 -9.31 -22.69 -2.35
CA ARG A 143 -9.54 -23.98 -1.66
C ARG A 143 -10.27 -25.00 -2.54
N ALA A 144 -11.15 -24.53 -3.42
CA ALA A 144 -11.81 -25.37 -4.41
C ALA A 144 -10.90 -25.78 -5.57
N GLY A 145 -9.63 -25.32 -5.60
CA GLY A 145 -8.69 -25.61 -6.69
C GLY A 145 -8.90 -24.75 -7.93
N ILE A 146 -9.66 -23.67 -7.83
CA ILE A 146 -10.00 -22.79 -8.96
C ILE A 146 -8.99 -21.64 -9.03
N ILE A 147 -8.36 -21.48 -10.18
CA ILE A 147 -7.54 -20.30 -10.52
C ILE A 147 -8.48 -19.26 -11.13
N THR A 148 -8.66 -18.12 -10.45
CA THR A 148 -9.47 -17.02 -10.92
C THR A 148 -8.68 -16.11 -11.87
N ALA A 149 -9.40 -15.24 -12.59
CA ALA A 149 -8.79 -14.20 -13.42
C ALA A 149 -7.91 -13.28 -12.60
N GLU A 150 -8.32 -12.96 -11.37
CA GLU A 150 -7.54 -12.15 -10.42
C GLU A 150 -6.22 -12.82 -10.04
N MET A 151 -6.19 -14.14 -9.82
CA MET A 151 -4.98 -14.88 -9.47
C MET A 151 -3.97 -14.91 -10.62
N GLU A 152 -4.43 -15.09 -11.87
CA GLU A 152 -3.56 -15.01 -13.04
C GLU A 152 -3.05 -13.59 -13.28
N TYR A 153 -3.93 -12.58 -13.13
CA TYR A 153 -3.56 -11.17 -13.22
C TYR A 153 -2.41 -10.83 -12.28
N VAL A 154 -2.54 -11.25 -11.02
CA VAL A 154 -1.52 -11.06 -9.97
C VAL A 154 -0.22 -11.76 -10.34
N ALA A 155 -0.25 -13.02 -10.79
CA ALA A 155 0.96 -13.76 -11.16
C ALA A 155 1.74 -13.05 -12.28
N ILE A 156 1.05 -12.55 -13.31
CA ILE A 156 1.68 -11.78 -14.39
C ILE A 156 2.30 -10.49 -13.84
N ARG A 157 1.60 -9.80 -12.94
CA ARG A 157 2.02 -8.52 -12.36
C ARG A 157 3.25 -8.66 -11.47
N GLU A 158 3.29 -9.67 -10.59
CA GLU A 158 4.43 -9.96 -9.71
C GLU A 158 5.69 -10.34 -10.50
N ASN A 159 5.54 -11.02 -11.61
CA ASN A 159 6.65 -11.34 -12.51
C ASN A 159 7.10 -10.18 -13.41
N LEU A 160 6.51 -8.99 -13.31
CA LEU A 160 6.73 -7.88 -14.24
C LEU A 160 6.52 -8.28 -15.71
N GLY A 161 5.58 -9.19 -15.97
CA GLY A 161 5.27 -9.71 -17.30
C GLY A 161 6.39 -10.55 -17.95
N ARG A 162 7.35 -11.07 -17.19
CA ARG A 162 8.38 -11.98 -17.68
C ARG A 162 7.83 -13.40 -17.77
N ALA A 163 8.23 -14.13 -18.80
CA ALA A 163 7.83 -15.53 -18.97
C ALA A 163 8.54 -16.47 -17.99
N ALA A 164 9.77 -16.15 -17.62
CA ALA A 164 10.54 -16.83 -16.59
C ALA A 164 11.57 -15.83 -16.01
N ALA A 165 11.86 -15.93 -14.73
CA ALA A 165 13.01 -15.23 -14.18
C ALA A 165 14.29 -15.95 -14.61
N PRO A 166 15.35 -15.21 -15.02
CA PRO A 166 16.68 -15.84 -15.10
C PRO A 166 17.01 -16.36 -13.69
N ALA A 167 17.59 -17.55 -13.61
CA ALA A 167 18.15 -18.08 -12.37
C ALA A 167 19.30 -17.13 -11.95
N ALA A 168 18.99 -16.11 -11.19
CA ALA A 168 19.97 -15.22 -10.58
C ALA A 168 20.38 -15.85 -9.24
N ALA A 169 21.66 -15.76 -8.91
CA ALA A 169 22.10 -16.05 -7.55
C ALA A 169 21.32 -15.12 -6.61
N ARG A 170 20.54 -15.69 -5.71
CA ARG A 170 19.83 -14.92 -4.69
C ARG A 170 20.84 -14.47 -3.64
N ASP A 171 20.96 -13.18 -3.48
CA ASP A 171 21.68 -12.57 -2.39
C ASP A 171 20.66 -11.92 -1.47
N GLY A 172 20.43 -12.54 -0.30
CA GLY A 172 19.43 -12.08 0.67
C GLY A 172 19.08 -13.15 1.69
N GLU A 173 18.42 -12.73 2.77
CA GLU A 173 17.93 -13.59 3.85
C GLU A 173 16.40 -13.47 3.93
N ASP A 174 15.69 -14.55 3.64
CA ASP A 174 14.23 -14.55 3.53
C ASP A 174 13.49 -14.87 4.85
N PHE A 175 14.23 -15.19 5.91
CA PHE A 175 13.67 -15.57 7.22
C PHE A 175 12.58 -16.65 7.14
N GLY A 176 12.71 -17.59 6.21
CA GLY A 176 11.79 -18.70 6.00
C GLY A 176 10.55 -18.34 5.15
N ALA A 177 10.60 -17.26 4.38
CA ALA A 177 9.62 -17.00 3.34
C ALA A 177 9.86 -17.95 2.14
N ALA A 178 8.78 -18.47 1.56
CA ALA A 178 8.83 -19.38 0.41
C ALA A 178 8.73 -18.60 -0.91
N ILE A 179 9.71 -17.72 -1.18
CA ILE A 179 9.72 -16.86 -2.37
C ILE A 179 10.10 -17.70 -3.60
N PRO A 180 9.23 -17.85 -4.63
CA PRO A 180 9.54 -18.60 -5.83
C PRO A 180 10.43 -17.78 -6.79
N ASP A 181 11.18 -18.47 -7.68
CA ASP A 181 11.90 -17.79 -8.77
C ASP A 181 10.94 -17.17 -9.80
N HIS A 182 9.76 -17.76 -9.94
CA HIS A 182 8.70 -17.31 -10.82
C HIS A 182 7.34 -17.56 -10.18
N VAL A 183 6.54 -16.51 -10.02
CA VAL A 183 5.19 -16.58 -9.46
C VAL A 183 4.25 -17.16 -10.52
N THR A 184 3.74 -18.37 -10.30
CA THR A 184 2.72 -18.97 -11.16
C THR A 184 1.31 -18.70 -10.63
N PRO A 185 0.25 -18.73 -11.47
CA PRO A 185 -1.13 -18.63 -11.00
C PRO A 185 -1.48 -19.72 -9.96
N GLU A 186 -0.90 -20.92 -10.10
CA GLU A 186 -1.07 -21.99 -9.12
C GLU A 186 -0.38 -21.69 -7.79
N PHE A 187 0.80 -21.06 -7.81
CA PHE A 187 1.45 -20.61 -6.58
C PHE A 187 0.59 -19.56 -5.86
N VAL A 188 0.05 -18.58 -6.60
CA VAL A 188 -0.88 -17.58 -6.05
C VAL A 188 -2.09 -18.27 -5.39
N ARG A 189 -2.70 -19.23 -6.09
CA ARG A 189 -3.81 -20.02 -5.55
C ARG A 189 -3.46 -20.74 -4.25
N GLN A 190 -2.28 -21.38 -4.22
CA GLN A 190 -1.81 -22.14 -3.04
C GLN A 190 -1.58 -21.22 -1.83
N GLU A 191 -0.98 -20.05 -2.04
CA GLU A 191 -0.75 -19.06 -0.98
C GLU A 191 -2.07 -18.52 -0.41
N ILE A 192 -3.05 -18.25 -1.26
CA ILE A 192 -4.39 -17.83 -0.83
C ILE A 192 -5.09 -18.97 -0.10
N ALA A 193 -5.09 -20.19 -0.65
CA ALA A 193 -5.73 -21.35 -0.03
C ALA A 193 -5.20 -21.65 1.39
N ALA A 194 -3.92 -21.38 1.62
CA ALA A 194 -3.26 -21.52 2.91
C ALA A 194 -3.49 -20.32 3.85
N GLY A 195 -4.11 -19.24 3.38
CA GLY A 195 -4.31 -18.01 4.16
C GLY A 195 -3.08 -17.11 4.29
N ARG A 196 -1.96 -17.43 3.59
CA ARG A 196 -0.71 -16.65 3.63
C ARG A 196 -0.68 -15.46 2.69
N ALA A 197 -1.69 -15.33 1.84
CA ALA A 197 -1.87 -14.19 0.96
C ALA A 197 -3.34 -13.87 0.75
N ILE A 198 -3.65 -12.62 0.41
CA ILE A 198 -4.99 -12.16 0.07
C ILE A 198 -4.97 -11.35 -1.24
N ILE A 199 -6.06 -11.44 -2.00
CA ILE A 199 -6.38 -10.52 -3.09
C ILE A 199 -7.64 -9.75 -2.67
N PRO A 200 -7.52 -8.53 -2.14
CA PRO A 200 -8.67 -7.71 -1.77
C PRO A 200 -9.40 -7.28 -3.06
N ALA A 201 -10.58 -7.84 -3.32
CA ALA A 201 -11.26 -7.70 -4.59
C ALA A 201 -12.77 -7.87 -4.47
N ASN A 202 -13.43 -6.91 -3.78
CA ASN A 202 -14.87 -6.89 -3.64
C ASN A 202 -15.57 -7.07 -5.00
N VAL A 203 -16.62 -7.88 -5.06
CA VAL A 203 -17.41 -8.12 -6.28
C VAL A 203 -18.06 -6.85 -6.85
N ASN A 204 -18.18 -5.78 -6.06
CA ASN A 204 -18.73 -4.48 -6.46
C ASN A 204 -17.66 -3.45 -6.88
N HIS A 205 -16.36 -3.76 -6.72
CA HIS A 205 -15.28 -2.94 -7.25
C HIS A 205 -14.84 -3.45 -8.62
N LEU A 206 -15.63 -3.11 -9.63
CA LEU A 206 -15.46 -3.62 -10.98
C LEU A 206 -14.27 -2.98 -11.71
N GLU A 207 -13.85 -1.80 -11.32
CA GLU A 207 -12.74 -1.01 -11.87
C GLU A 207 -11.37 -1.50 -11.42
N LEU A 208 -11.33 -2.36 -10.42
CA LEU A 208 -10.12 -2.82 -9.76
C LEU A 208 -9.17 -3.56 -10.71
N GLU A 209 -7.90 -3.17 -10.70
CA GLU A 209 -6.77 -3.95 -11.17
C GLU A 209 -6.21 -4.80 -10.01
N PRO A 210 -6.39 -6.14 -10.01
CA PRO A 210 -6.03 -6.97 -8.87
C PRO A 210 -4.58 -6.88 -8.46
N MET A 211 -4.34 -6.96 -7.14
CA MET A 211 -3.02 -7.07 -6.52
C MET A 211 -3.06 -8.06 -5.36
N ILE A 212 -1.90 -8.52 -4.91
CA ILE A 212 -1.77 -9.48 -3.81
C ILE A 212 -1.01 -8.87 -2.64
N ILE A 213 -1.43 -9.23 -1.43
CA ILE A 213 -0.74 -8.92 -0.18
C ILE A 213 -0.34 -10.24 0.45
N GLY A 214 0.96 -10.50 0.56
CA GLY A 214 1.49 -11.75 1.10
C GLY A 214 2.99 -11.69 1.30
N ARG A 215 3.49 -12.40 2.31
CA ARG A 215 4.90 -12.43 2.70
C ARG A 215 5.82 -12.88 1.56
N ASN A 216 5.34 -13.80 0.72
CA ASN A 216 6.11 -14.42 -0.36
C ASN A 216 6.10 -13.63 -1.68
N PHE A 217 5.57 -12.41 -1.65
CA PHE A 217 5.46 -11.49 -2.79
C PHE A 217 6.21 -10.18 -2.51
N ALA A 218 6.24 -9.27 -3.48
CA ALA A 218 6.77 -7.93 -3.27
C ALA A 218 6.02 -7.21 -2.15
N VAL A 219 6.74 -6.48 -1.30
CA VAL A 219 6.13 -5.69 -0.22
C VAL A 219 5.28 -4.57 -0.83
N LYS A 220 4.04 -4.46 -0.37
CA LYS A 220 3.07 -3.46 -0.83
C LYS A 220 3.05 -2.27 0.09
N ILE A 221 2.58 -1.12 -0.42
CA ILE A 221 2.34 0.06 0.41
C ILE A 221 0.90 0.53 0.30
N ASN A 222 0.36 0.99 1.44
CA ASN A 222 -0.93 1.63 1.52
C ASN A 222 -0.77 3.12 1.81
N ALA A 223 -1.56 3.96 1.12
CA ALA A 223 -1.68 5.37 1.41
C ALA A 223 -3.01 5.67 2.10
N ASN A 224 -2.95 6.26 3.30
CA ASN A 224 -4.13 6.72 4.01
C ASN A 224 -4.51 8.13 3.53
N MET A 225 -5.79 8.34 3.32
CA MET A 225 -6.37 9.66 3.03
C MET A 225 -7.76 9.76 3.65
N GLY A 226 -8.38 10.90 3.55
CA GLY A 226 -9.75 11.10 4.00
C GLY A 226 -10.03 12.54 4.39
N THR A 227 -11.29 12.92 4.26
CA THR A 227 -11.80 14.19 4.75
C THR A 227 -11.86 14.18 6.28
N SER A 228 -11.74 15.36 6.89
CA SER A 228 -12.10 15.56 8.28
C SER A 228 -13.24 16.58 8.38
N ALA A 229 -13.83 16.70 9.58
CA ALA A 229 -14.88 17.68 9.84
C ALA A 229 -14.45 19.14 9.54
N VAL A 230 -13.14 19.41 9.45
CA VAL A 230 -12.57 20.77 9.32
C VAL A 230 -11.86 21.02 7.99
N THR A 231 -11.38 19.99 7.29
CA THR A 231 -10.55 20.18 6.08
C THR A 231 -10.79 19.08 5.05
N SER A 232 -10.41 19.42 3.80
CA SER A 232 -10.48 18.60 2.60
C SER A 232 -11.90 18.47 2.00
N SER A 233 -11.95 18.29 0.70
CA SER A 233 -13.17 18.14 -0.08
C SER A 233 -13.12 16.84 -0.90
N MET A 234 -14.27 16.38 -1.41
CA MET A 234 -14.36 15.22 -2.31
C MET A 234 -13.37 15.32 -3.49
N ALA A 235 -13.27 16.51 -4.11
CA ALA A 235 -12.38 16.73 -5.24
C ALA A 235 -10.91 16.59 -4.85
N GLU A 236 -10.53 17.05 -3.66
CA GLU A 236 -9.16 16.90 -3.14
C GLU A 236 -8.84 15.46 -2.78
N GLU A 237 -9.80 14.69 -2.24
CA GLU A 237 -9.57 13.28 -1.91
C GLU A 237 -9.38 12.42 -3.18
N VAL A 238 -10.19 12.65 -4.22
CA VAL A 238 -10.01 11.96 -5.50
C VAL A 238 -8.67 12.33 -6.15
N ASP A 239 -8.27 13.62 -6.12
CA ASP A 239 -6.95 14.03 -6.64
C ASP A 239 -5.79 13.42 -5.83
N LYS A 240 -5.88 13.41 -4.50
CA LYS A 240 -4.87 12.76 -3.64
C LYS A 240 -4.78 11.26 -3.90
N MET A 241 -5.90 10.57 -4.09
CA MET A 241 -5.92 9.15 -4.46
C MET A 241 -5.18 8.92 -5.77
N VAL A 242 -5.54 9.61 -6.84
CA VAL A 242 -4.86 9.49 -8.15
C VAL A 242 -3.38 9.85 -8.06
N TRP A 243 -3.05 10.86 -7.26
CA TRP A 243 -1.67 11.26 -7.02
C TRP A 243 -0.87 10.18 -6.28
N ALA A 244 -1.43 9.59 -5.22
CA ALA A 244 -0.79 8.51 -4.48
C ALA A 244 -0.48 7.30 -5.37
N ILE A 245 -1.44 6.85 -6.18
CA ILE A 245 -1.23 5.70 -7.09
C ILE A 245 -0.27 6.01 -8.24
N ARG A 246 -0.25 7.26 -8.74
CA ARG A 246 0.74 7.70 -9.72
C ARG A 246 2.18 7.56 -9.20
N TRP A 247 2.40 7.76 -7.91
CA TRP A 247 3.70 7.60 -7.25
C TRP A 247 3.96 6.19 -6.74
N GLY A 248 2.99 5.29 -6.85
CA GLY A 248 3.16 3.86 -6.64
C GLY A 248 2.51 3.30 -5.38
N ALA A 249 1.51 3.99 -4.78
CA ALA A 249 0.68 3.37 -3.76
C ALA A 249 -0.05 2.15 -4.36
N ASP A 250 0.04 1.02 -3.67
CA ASP A 250 -0.54 -0.26 -4.12
C ASP A 250 -1.99 -0.42 -3.64
N THR A 251 -2.35 0.21 -2.55
CA THR A 251 -3.70 0.36 -2.00
C THR A 251 -3.92 1.76 -1.45
N VAL A 252 -5.18 2.11 -1.22
CA VAL A 252 -5.56 3.36 -0.58
C VAL A 252 -6.62 3.08 0.48
N MET A 253 -6.48 3.69 1.67
CA MET A 253 -7.54 3.68 2.67
C MET A 253 -8.24 5.04 2.74
N ASP A 254 -9.57 5.02 2.62
CA ASP A 254 -10.43 6.17 2.89
C ASP A 254 -10.80 6.19 4.38
N LEU A 255 -10.16 7.09 5.11
CA LEU A 255 -10.37 7.32 6.54
C LEU A 255 -11.28 8.53 6.80
N SER A 256 -12.12 8.88 5.85
CA SER A 256 -13.02 10.04 5.92
C SER A 256 -13.90 10.01 7.16
N THR A 257 -14.01 11.17 7.80
CA THR A 257 -14.91 11.45 8.92
C THR A 257 -15.71 12.72 8.62
N GLY A 258 -16.78 12.95 9.37
CA GLY A 258 -17.63 14.14 9.20
C GLY A 258 -18.70 13.97 8.12
N ARG A 259 -18.80 14.93 7.21
CA ARG A 259 -19.89 14.98 6.23
C ARG A 259 -19.50 14.39 4.89
N ASN A 260 -20.53 13.94 4.11
CA ASN A 260 -20.40 13.45 2.75
C ASN A 260 -19.56 12.16 2.59
N ILE A 261 -19.42 11.37 3.66
CA ILE A 261 -18.58 10.16 3.65
C ILE A 261 -19.02 9.21 2.54
N HIS A 262 -20.32 8.90 2.46
CA HIS A 262 -20.86 7.97 1.46
C HIS A 262 -20.58 8.44 0.03
N ASN A 263 -20.95 9.69 -0.28
CA ASN A 263 -20.79 10.21 -1.63
C ASN A 263 -19.30 10.35 -2.01
N THR A 264 -18.45 10.83 -1.11
CA THR A 264 -17.00 10.95 -1.35
C THR A 264 -16.37 9.59 -1.65
N ARG A 265 -16.72 8.56 -0.86
CA ARG A 265 -16.23 7.19 -1.06
C ARG A 265 -16.67 6.61 -2.41
N GLU A 266 -17.90 6.89 -2.84
CA GLU A 266 -18.38 6.46 -4.17
C GLU A 266 -17.53 7.07 -5.29
N TRP A 267 -17.21 8.36 -5.21
CA TRP A 267 -16.31 9.00 -6.16
C TRP A 267 -14.90 8.39 -6.16
N ILE A 268 -14.37 8.05 -4.99
CA ILE A 268 -13.07 7.39 -4.84
C ILE A 268 -13.11 6.01 -5.51
N LEU A 269 -14.07 5.16 -5.16
CA LEU A 269 -14.19 3.78 -5.64
C LEU A 269 -14.34 3.70 -7.16
N ARG A 270 -15.22 4.53 -7.74
CA ARG A 270 -15.44 4.53 -9.20
C ARG A 270 -14.23 5.01 -9.99
N ASN A 271 -13.27 5.66 -9.34
CA ASN A 271 -12.04 6.18 -9.94
C ASN A 271 -10.76 5.48 -9.44
N ALA A 272 -10.87 4.42 -8.65
CA ALA A 272 -9.73 3.70 -8.10
C ALA A 272 -9.43 2.41 -8.90
N PRO A 273 -8.23 2.28 -9.48
CA PRO A 273 -7.77 1.02 -10.05
C PRO A 273 -7.08 0.12 -9.02
N VAL A 274 -6.95 0.56 -7.77
CA VAL A 274 -6.32 -0.16 -6.67
C VAL A 274 -7.33 -0.48 -5.58
N PRO A 275 -7.11 -1.50 -4.73
CA PRO A 275 -8.00 -1.79 -3.62
C PRO A 275 -8.20 -0.60 -2.70
N ILE A 276 -9.45 -0.40 -2.28
CA ILE A 276 -9.83 0.63 -1.31
C ILE A 276 -10.21 -0.03 0.01
N GLY A 277 -9.53 0.42 1.08
CA GLY A 277 -9.85 0.03 2.45
C GLY A 277 -10.58 1.12 3.21
N THR A 278 -11.31 0.74 4.26
CA THR A 278 -11.96 1.68 5.17
C THR A 278 -11.93 1.20 6.62
N VAL A 279 -12.29 2.10 7.53
CA VAL A 279 -12.60 1.78 8.93
C VAL A 279 -14.10 2.05 9.15
N PRO A 280 -14.99 1.07 8.97
CA PRO A 280 -16.44 1.28 9.04
C PRO A 280 -16.91 1.90 10.34
N LEU A 281 -16.17 1.65 11.42
CA LEU A 281 -16.46 2.21 12.75
C LEU A 281 -16.47 3.74 12.75
N TYR A 282 -15.68 4.40 11.87
CA TYR A 282 -15.67 5.86 11.82
C TYR A 282 -16.96 6.43 11.26
N GLN A 283 -17.50 5.84 10.19
CA GLN A 283 -18.81 6.25 9.67
C GLN A 283 -19.95 5.86 10.63
N ALA A 284 -19.87 4.68 11.27
CA ALA A 284 -20.85 4.29 12.28
C ALA A 284 -20.88 5.30 13.44
N LEU A 285 -19.73 5.81 13.87
CA LEU A 285 -19.63 6.83 14.91
C LEU A 285 -20.26 8.16 14.48
N GLU A 286 -20.09 8.58 13.22
CA GLU A 286 -20.75 9.77 12.68
C GLU A 286 -22.28 9.63 12.64
N LYS A 287 -22.80 8.40 12.43
CA LYS A 287 -24.24 8.12 12.45
C LYS A 287 -24.87 8.32 13.83
N VAL A 288 -24.06 8.32 14.89
CA VAL A 288 -24.47 8.57 16.29
C VAL A 288 -23.87 9.88 16.84
N ASP A 289 -23.59 10.85 15.96
CA ASP A 289 -23.10 12.18 16.30
C ASP A 289 -21.81 12.17 17.18
N GLY A 290 -20.94 11.18 16.96
CA GLY A 290 -19.67 11.06 17.67
C GLY A 290 -19.75 10.47 19.09
N VAL A 291 -20.92 10.01 19.53
CA VAL A 291 -21.11 9.42 20.86
C VAL A 291 -20.84 7.92 20.81
N ALA A 292 -19.65 7.51 21.24
CA ALA A 292 -19.23 6.10 21.13
C ALA A 292 -20.17 5.14 21.88
N GLU A 293 -20.74 5.59 23.00
CA GLU A 293 -21.67 4.83 23.82
C GLU A 293 -23.00 4.49 23.13
N ASP A 294 -23.40 5.28 22.15
CA ASP A 294 -24.65 5.10 21.40
C ASP A 294 -24.49 4.15 20.21
N LEU A 295 -23.29 3.65 19.95
CA LEU A 295 -23.04 2.65 18.90
C LEU A 295 -23.79 1.35 19.24
N THR A 296 -24.44 0.78 18.22
CA THR A 296 -25.09 -0.53 18.31
C THR A 296 -24.61 -1.45 17.20
N TRP A 297 -24.81 -2.76 17.40
CA TRP A 297 -24.54 -3.75 16.36
C TRP A 297 -25.33 -3.46 15.08
N GLU A 298 -26.59 -3.05 15.18
CA GLU A 298 -27.47 -2.79 14.04
C GLU A 298 -26.95 -1.65 13.17
N ILE A 299 -26.50 -0.53 13.79
CA ILE A 299 -25.90 0.61 13.09
C ILE A 299 -24.60 0.17 12.40
N TYR A 300 -23.78 -0.59 13.11
CA TYR A 300 -22.51 -1.05 12.58
C TYR A 300 -22.71 -2.05 11.42
N ARG A 301 -23.61 -3.04 11.58
CA ARG A 301 -23.98 -3.99 10.54
C ARG A 301 -24.49 -3.29 9.27
N ASP A 302 -25.40 -2.33 9.40
CA ASP A 302 -25.91 -1.55 8.28
C ASP A 302 -24.79 -0.79 7.56
N THR A 303 -23.82 -0.26 8.32
CA THR A 303 -22.65 0.42 7.77
C THR A 303 -21.73 -0.53 7.00
N LEU A 304 -21.52 -1.75 7.48
CA LEU A 304 -20.74 -2.77 6.75
C LEU A 304 -21.39 -3.13 5.41
N ILE A 305 -22.70 -3.35 5.41
CA ILE A 305 -23.46 -3.68 4.19
C ILE A 305 -23.37 -2.51 3.20
N GLU A 306 -23.61 -1.28 3.64
CA GLU A 306 -23.50 -0.07 2.82
C GLU A 306 -22.15 0.01 2.10
N GLN A 307 -21.06 -0.16 2.84
CA GLN A 307 -19.72 -0.05 2.28
C GLN A 307 -19.34 -1.23 1.38
N ALA A 308 -19.82 -2.43 1.69
CA ALA A 308 -19.66 -3.60 0.84
C ALA A 308 -20.41 -3.47 -0.48
N GLU A 309 -21.65 -2.93 -0.47
CA GLU A 309 -22.43 -2.62 -1.67
C GLU A 309 -21.76 -1.57 -2.57
N GLN A 310 -21.05 -0.60 -1.99
CA GLN A 310 -20.28 0.39 -2.74
C GLN A 310 -19.03 -0.21 -3.41
N GLY A 311 -18.47 -1.29 -2.86
CA GLY A 311 -17.29 -1.96 -3.41
C GLY A 311 -16.00 -1.78 -2.61
N VAL A 312 -16.07 -1.44 -1.33
CA VAL A 312 -14.85 -1.40 -0.48
C VAL A 312 -14.23 -2.80 -0.40
N ASP A 313 -12.94 -2.91 -0.62
CA ASP A 313 -12.24 -4.18 -0.81
C ASP A 313 -11.78 -4.81 0.51
N TYR A 314 -11.50 -4.00 1.54
CA TYR A 314 -11.14 -4.51 2.85
C TYR A 314 -11.59 -3.56 3.98
N PHE A 315 -11.97 -4.15 5.10
CA PHE A 315 -12.41 -3.43 6.30
C PHE A 315 -11.44 -3.61 7.45
N THR A 316 -11.05 -2.49 8.08
CA THR A 316 -10.39 -2.55 9.39
C THR A 316 -11.42 -2.77 10.48
N ILE A 317 -11.34 -3.91 11.16
CA ILE A 317 -12.27 -4.35 12.20
C ILE A 317 -11.51 -4.54 13.53
N HIS A 318 -11.77 -3.66 14.50
CA HIS A 318 -11.09 -3.67 15.81
C HIS A 318 -11.73 -4.67 16.81
N ALA A 319 -12.01 -5.89 16.36
CA ALA A 319 -12.65 -6.92 17.19
C ALA A 319 -11.73 -7.53 18.24
N GLY A 320 -10.42 -7.27 18.16
CA GLY A 320 -9.43 -7.71 19.16
C GLY A 320 -9.41 -6.89 20.45
N VAL A 321 -10.05 -5.70 20.46
CA VAL A 321 -10.15 -4.86 21.65
C VAL A 321 -11.21 -5.43 22.59
N ARG A 322 -10.78 -6.14 23.62
CA ARG A 322 -11.66 -6.82 24.57
C ARG A 322 -11.71 -6.12 25.92
N LEU A 323 -12.86 -6.21 26.61
CA LEU A 323 -13.07 -5.54 27.89
C LEU A 323 -11.96 -5.82 28.91
N HIS A 324 -11.52 -7.08 29.03
CA HIS A 324 -10.51 -7.48 30.00
C HIS A 324 -9.08 -7.12 29.64
N TYR A 325 -8.80 -6.63 28.39
CA TYR A 325 -7.49 -6.13 27.99
C TYR A 325 -7.30 -4.63 28.30
N ILE A 326 -8.40 -3.88 28.44
CA ILE A 326 -8.35 -2.44 28.66
C ILE A 326 -7.52 -2.06 29.90
N PRO A 327 -7.64 -2.75 31.06
CA PRO A 327 -6.82 -2.47 32.23
C PRO A 327 -5.32 -2.60 31.99
N LEU A 328 -4.87 -3.40 31.02
CA LEU A 328 -3.45 -3.57 30.69
C LEU A 328 -2.84 -2.28 30.10
N THR A 329 -3.65 -1.36 29.60
CA THR A 329 -3.20 -0.12 28.97
C THR A 329 -3.06 1.06 29.95
N VAL A 330 -3.51 0.92 31.20
CA VAL A 330 -3.62 2.03 32.16
C VAL A 330 -2.26 2.66 32.50
N ASN A 331 -1.21 1.85 32.52
CA ASN A 331 0.15 2.30 32.86
C ASN A 331 0.99 2.64 31.63
N ARG A 332 0.42 2.63 30.41
CA ARG A 332 1.12 3.03 29.20
C ARG A 332 1.41 4.52 29.21
N VAL A 333 2.52 4.92 28.59
CA VAL A 333 2.87 6.33 28.41
C VAL A 333 1.85 7.03 27.51
N THR A 334 1.37 6.37 26.45
CA THR A 334 0.45 6.95 25.47
C THR A 334 -0.98 6.34 25.52
N GLY A 335 -1.25 5.40 26.41
CA GLY A 335 -2.57 4.79 26.56
C GLY A 335 -3.02 4.00 25.31
N ILE A 336 -4.22 4.29 24.80
CA ILE A 336 -4.79 3.69 23.59
C ILE A 336 -4.80 4.75 22.48
N VAL A 337 -3.87 4.68 21.54
CA VAL A 337 -3.70 5.69 20.46
C VAL A 337 -4.50 5.38 19.20
N SER A 338 -4.91 4.13 18.99
CA SER A 338 -5.80 3.78 17.89
C SER A 338 -7.17 4.43 18.09
N ARG A 339 -7.65 5.17 17.07
CA ARG A 339 -9.01 5.76 17.13
C ARG A 339 -10.08 4.69 17.29
N GLY A 340 -10.03 3.62 16.49
CA GLY A 340 -10.98 2.52 16.62
C GLY A 340 -10.85 1.78 17.94
N GLY A 341 -9.61 1.56 18.40
CA GLY A 341 -9.34 0.96 19.70
C GLY A 341 -9.90 1.77 20.87
N SER A 342 -9.70 3.09 20.89
CA SER A 342 -10.21 3.97 21.94
C SER A 342 -11.74 4.08 21.94
N ILE A 343 -12.39 4.11 20.76
CA ILE A 343 -13.85 4.09 20.63
C ILE A 343 -14.42 2.81 21.24
N MET A 344 -13.89 1.65 20.87
CA MET A 344 -14.37 0.37 21.38
C MET A 344 -14.06 0.17 22.87
N ALA A 345 -12.90 0.60 23.33
CA ALA A 345 -12.56 0.56 24.76
C ALA A 345 -13.53 1.42 25.59
N LYS A 346 -13.86 2.63 25.11
CA LYS A 346 -14.85 3.50 25.77
C LYS A 346 -16.22 2.86 25.81
N TRP A 347 -16.66 2.26 24.70
CA TRP A 347 -17.93 1.53 24.61
C TRP A 347 -18.00 0.39 25.62
N CYS A 348 -16.98 -0.47 25.64
CA CYS A 348 -16.91 -1.62 26.55
C CYS A 348 -16.97 -1.21 28.04
N LEU A 349 -16.23 -0.14 28.40
CA LEU A 349 -16.22 0.37 29.77
C LEU A 349 -17.58 0.98 30.19
N HIS A 350 -18.21 1.75 29.27
CA HIS A 350 -19.52 2.37 29.57
C HIS A 350 -20.60 1.32 29.80
N HIS A 351 -20.66 0.31 28.94
CA HIS A 351 -21.70 -0.73 29.01
C HIS A 351 -21.36 -1.88 29.94
N HIS A 352 -20.14 -1.95 30.49
CA HIS A 352 -19.63 -3.10 31.25
C HIS A 352 -19.86 -4.44 30.52
N ARG A 353 -19.64 -4.44 29.18
CA ARG A 353 -19.87 -5.58 28.30
C ARG A 353 -18.70 -5.81 27.39
N GLU A 354 -18.61 -7.04 26.88
CA GLU A 354 -17.65 -7.36 25.81
C GLU A 354 -17.97 -6.60 24.52
N SER A 355 -16.95 -6.34 23.71
CA SER A 355 -17.07 -5.67 22.43
C SER A 355 -18.10 -6.36 21.53
N PHE A 356 -19.10 -5.61 21.03
CA PHE A 356 -20.06 -6.17 20.07
C PHE A 356 -19.38 -6.61 18.76
N LEU A 357 -18.21 -6.06 18.41
CA LEU A 357 -17.43 -6.50 17.25
C LEU A 357 -16.91 -7.93 17.45
N TYR A 358 -16.52 -8.27 18.67
CA TYR A 358 -16.11 -9.62 19.03
C TYR A 358 -17.32 -10.56 19.13
N GLU A 359 -18.39 -10.15 19.83
CA GLU A 359 -19.60 -10.97 20.00
C GLU A 359 -20.26 -11.33 18.68
N HIS A 360 -20.32 -10.38 17.71
CA HIS A 360 -20.92 -10.56 16.37
C HIS A 360 -19.91 -10.88 15.27
N PHE A 361 -18.71 -11.37 15.61
CA PHE A 361 -17.67 -11.59 14.61
C PHE A 361 -18.09 -12.61 13.52
N ASN A 362 -18.88 -13.62 13.88
CA ASN A 362 -19.43 -14.56 12.91
C ASN A 362 -20.41 -13.90 11.94
N ASP A 363 -21.23 -12.98 12.40
CA ASP A 363 -22.18 -12.24 11.54
C ASP A 363 -21.41 -11.30 10.60
N ILE A 364 -20.31 -10.68 11.07
CA ILE A 364 -19.39 -9.88 10.25
C ILE A 364 -18.79 -10.76 9.14
N CYS A 365 -18.31 -11.96 9.47
CA CYS A 365 -17.77 -12.89 8.46
C CYS A 365 -18.82 -13.23 7.38
N ASP A 366 -20.09 -13.42 7.74
CA ASP A 366 -21.15 -13.74 6.78
C ASP A 366 -21.39 -12.57 5.80
N ILE A 367 -21.31 -11.33 6.27
CA ILE A 367 -21.35 -10.14 5.41
C ILE A 367 -20.11 -10.10 4.50
N MET A 368 -18.91 -10.22 5.05
CA MET A 368 -17.66 -10.15 4.30
C MET A 368 -17.61 -11.19 3.18
N ARG A 369 -18.04 -12.42 3.48
CA ARG A 369 -18.10 -13.54 2.55
C ARG A 369 -19.05 -13.31 1.38
N ALA A 370 -20.15 -12.59 1.60
CA ALA A 370 -21.15 -12.33 0.57
C ALA A 370 -20.67 -11.42 -0.56
N TYR A 371 -19.62 -10.60 -0.30
CA TYR A 371 -19.13 -9.58 -1.22
C TYR A 371 -17.64 -9.72 -1.57
N ASP A 372 -16.94 -10.72 -1.02
CA ASP A 372 -15.48 -10.86 -1.07
C ASP A 372 -14.74 -9.64 -0.51
N VAL A 373 -15.20 -9.14 0.63
CA VAL A 373 -14.47 -8.13 1.39
C VAL A 373 -13.44 -8.83 2.28
N SER A 374 -12.18 -8.37 2.25
CA SER A 374 -11.12 -8.90 3.08
C SER A 374 -11.09 -8.24 4.47
N PHE A 375 -10.74 -9.00 5.50
CA PHE A 375 -10.44 -8.42 6.81
C PHE A 375 -9.07 -7.76 6.83
N SER A 376 -9.00 -6.55 7.40
CA SER A 376 -7.83 -6.00 8.06
C SER A 376 -8.15 -6.03 9.56
N LEU A 377 -7.70 -7.08 10.28
CA LEU A 377 -7.98 -7.18 11.70
C LEU A 377 -7.17 -6.14 12.46
N GLY A 378 -7.88 -5.12 12.97
CA GLY A 378 -7.30 -3.89 13.48
C GLY A 378 -6.58 -4.08 14.82
N ASP A 379 -5.40 -3.48 14.95
CA ASP A 379 -4.58 -3.43 16.16
C ASP A 379 -4.98 -2.25 17.07
N GLY A 380 -6.16 -2.33 17.65
CA GLY A 380 -6.73 -1.28 18.50
C GLY A 380 -5.90 -0.96 19.75
N LEU A 381 -5.08 -1.91 20.21
CA LEU A 381 -4.18 -1.76 21.34
C LEU A 381 -2.69 -1.66 20.94
N ARG A 382 -2.41 -1.23 19.69
CA ARG A 382 -1.04 -0.97 19.24
C ARG A 382 -0.33 0.07 20.13
N PRO A 383 1.00 -0.01 20.31
CA PRO A 383 1.75 0.99 21.05
C PRO A 383 1.79 2.32 20.28
N GLY A 384 1.64 3.43 21.00
CA GLY A 384 1.74 4.79 20.48
C GLY A 384 3.08 5.48 20.76
N CYS A 385 4.00 4.76 21.39
CA CYS A 385 5.39 5.15 21.60
C CYS A 385 6.27 3.92 21.79
N ILE A 386 7.58 4.08 21.63
CA ILE A 386 8.52 2.96 21.77
C ILE A 386 8.57 2.37 23.20
N ALA A 387 8.19 3.14 24.22
CA ALA A 387 8.13 2.66 25.61
C ALA A 387 7.08 1.58 25.80
N ASP A 388 5.94 1.69 25.12
CA ASP A 388 4.80 0.78 25.20
C ASP A 388 4.92 -0.44 24.27
N ALA A 389 5.98 -0.50 23.44
CA ALA A 389 6.15 -1.52 22.41
C ALA A 389 6.32 -2.94 22.98
N ASN A 390 5.59 -3.90 22.41
CA ASN A 390 5.62 -5.32 22.78
C ASN A 390 5.14 -5.58 24.22
N ASP A 391 4.23 -4.76 24.71
CA ASP A 391 3.66 -4.94 26.04
C ASP A 391 2.56 -6.02 26.08
N ALA A 392 2.04 -6.28 27.28
CA ALA A 392 1.03 -7.29 27.51
C ALA A 392 -0.30 -6.98 26.77
N ALA A 393 -0.69 -5.70 26.67
CA ALA A 393 -1.92 -5.30 25.99
C ALA A 393 -1.84 -5.57 24.48
N GLN A 394 -0.74 -5.17 23.85
CA GLN A 394 -0.51 -5.42 22.42
C GLN A 394 -0.52 -6.91 22.09
N PHE A 395 0.18 -7.73 22.87
CA PHE A 395 0.28 -9.16 22.58
C PHE A 395 -0.98 -9.94 22.93
N ALA A 396 -1.73 -9.53 23.95
CA ALA A 396 -3.04 -10.12 24.25
C ALA A 396 -4.04 -9.88 23.12
N GLU A 397 -4.08 -8.65 22.56
CA GLU A 397 -4.87 -8.37 21.37
C GLU A 397 -4.41 -9.24 20.18
N LEU A 398 -3.11 -9.32 19.91
CA LEU A 398 -2.57 -10.13 18.79
C LEU A 398 -2.98 -11.61 18.92
N GLU A 399 -3.03 -12.17 20.11
CA GLU A 399 -3.51 -13.53 20.36
C GLU A 399 -4.99 -13.69 19.98
N THR A 400 -5.82 -12.68 20.32
CA THR A 400 -7.22 -12.65 19.88
C THR A 400 -7.33 -12.49 18.35
N LEU A 401 -6.50 -11.67 17.72
CA LEU A 401 -6.49 -11.54 16.25
C LEU A 401 -6.15 -12.88 15.59
N GLY A 402 -5.26 -13.68 16.17
CA GLY A 402 -5.00 -15.06 15.73
C GLY A 402 -6.19 -16.00 15.91
N GLU A 403 -6.98 -15.87 16.97
CA GLU A 403 -8.24 -16.59 17.15
C GLU A 403 -9.26 -16.20 16.07
N LEU A 404 -9.50 -14.91 15.88
CA LEU A 404 -10.44 -14.37 14.90
C LEU A 404 -10.05 -14.73 13.46
N THR A 405 -8.75 -14.81 13.15
CA THR A 405 -8.24 -15.27 11.87
C THR A 405 -8.70 -16.68 11.56
N ARG A 406 -8.59 -17.60 12.50
CA ARG A 406 -9.07 -18.99 12.32
C ARG A 406 -10.58 -19.07 12.11
N ILE A 407 -11.37 -18.24 12.81
CA ILE A 407 -12.83 -18.16 12.64
C ILE A 407 -13.15 -17.65 11.22
N ALA A 408 -12.51 -16.56 10.77
CA ALA A 408 -12.72 -15.98 9.45
C ALA A 408 -12.33 -16.98 8.34
N TRP A 409 -11.19 -17.65 8.47
CA TRP A 409 -10.77 -18.69 7.52
C TRP A 409 -11.73 -19.87 7.45
N ALA A 410 -12.33 -20.27 8.57
CA ALA A 410 -13.34 -21.34 8.58
C ALA A 410 -14.62 -20.94 7.82
N LYS A 411 -14.85 -19.65 7.62
CA LYS A 411 -15.94 -19.08 6.81
C LYS A 411 -15.50 -18.61 5.42
N ASP A 412 -14.31 -19.00 4.98
CA ASP A 412 -13.71 -18.61 3.69
C ASP A 412 -13.50 -17.09 3.51
N CYS A 413 -13.32 -16.34 4.58
CA CYS A 413 -12.96 -14.92 4.52
C CYS A 413 -11.45 -14.74 4.45
N GLN A 414 -10.97 -13.88 3.55
CA GLN A 414 -9.58 -13.47 3.47
C GLN A 414 -9.22 -12.55 4.65
N VAL A 415 -8.02 -12.71 5.22
CA VAL A 415 -7.58 -11.98 6.42
C VAL A 415 -6.17 -11.47 6.25
N MET A 416 -5.93 -10.21 6.59
CA MET A 416 -4.64 -9.66 6.99
C MET A 416 -4.75 -9.08 8.40
N ILE A 417 -3.61 -8.97 9.09
CA ILE A 417 -3.50 -8.51 10.48
C ILE A 417 -2.85 -7.15 10.48
N GLU A 418 -3.43 -6.18 11.19
CA GLU A 418 -2.74 -4.91 11.45
C GLU A 418 -1.69 -5.06 12.55
N GLY A 419 -0.66 -4.24 12.48
CA GLY A 419 0.49 -4.31 13.37
C GLY A 419 1.03 -2.95 13.80
N PRO A 420 2.05 -2.95 14.69
CA PRO A 420 2.41 -1.82 15.52
C PRO A 420 2.90 -0.59 14.75
N GLY A 421 2.63 0.58 15.35
CA GLY A 421 3.09 1.88 14.85
C GLY A 421 4.42 2.37 15.44
N HIS A 422 4.79 1.95 16.66
CA HIS A 422 6.00 2.41 17.36
C HIS A 422 6.73 1.24 17.98
N VAL A 423 7.88 0.86 17.41
CA VAL A 423 8.71 -0.25 17.92
C VAL A 423 10.19 0.06 17.74
N ALA A 424 10.94 0.12 18.81
CA ALA A 424 12.39 0.26 18.74
C ALA A 424 13.04 -0.89 17.94
N MET A 425 14.08 -0.61 17.16
CA MET A 425 14.68 -1.53 16.18
C MET A 425 14.93 -2.94 16.71
N HIS A 426 15.48 -3.05 17.92
CA HIS A 426 15.83 -4.34 18.54
C HIS A 426 14.61 -5.20 18.92
N LYS A 427 13.39 -4.63 18.95
CA LYS A 427 12.14 -5.34 19.26
C LYS A 427 11.35 -5.76 18.01
N ILE A 428 11.70 -5.24 16.82
CA ILE A 428 10.92 -5.43 15.59
C ILE A 428 10.84 -6.91 15.20
N LYS A 429 11.98 -7.62 15.22
CA LYS A 429 11.99 -9.04 14.85
C LYS A 429 11.11 -9.88 15.77
N ALA A 430 11.19 -9.68 17.08
CA ALA A 430 10.35 -10.39 18.05
C ALA A 430 8.86 -10.13 17.84
N ASN A 431 8.48 -8.91 17.42
CA ASN A 431 7.11 -8.58 17.07
C ASN A 431 6.63 -9.36 15.83
N MET A 432 7.44 -9.39 14.76
CA MET A 432 7.12 -10.16 13.54
C MET A 432 7.04 -11.66 13.81
N ASP A 433 8.00 -12.23 14.55
CA ASP A 433 8.01 -13.65 14.88
C ASP A 433 6.76 -14.06 15.70
N LYS A 434 6.34 -13.20 16.65
CA LYS A 434 5.11 -13.43 17.42
C LYS A 434 3.87 -13.44 16.52
N GLN A 435 3.78 -12.50 15.57
CA GLN A 435 2.65 -12.43 14.63
C GLN A 435 2.60 -13.69 13.75
N LEU A 436 3.70 -14.10 13.13
CA LEU A 436 3.77 -15.29 12.29
C LEU A 436 3.29 -16.53 13.04
N ALA A 437 3.79 -16.73 14.27
CA ALA A 437 3.43 -17.88 15.10
C ALA A 437 1.96 -17.85 15.55
N THR A 438 1.44 -16.68 15.89
CA THR A 438 0.10 -16.54 16.48
C THR A 438 -1.00 -16.55 15.42
N CYS A 439 -0.76 -15.91 14.27
CA CYS A 439 -1.75 -15.68 13.23
C CYS A 439 -1.60 -16.62 12.02
N GLY A 440 -0.79 -17.69 12.11
CA GLY A 440 -0.67 -18.73 11.07
C GLY A 440 -0.16 -18.19 9.74
N GLU A 441 0.79 -17.26 9.76
CA GLU A 441 1.38 -16.58 8.60
C GLU A 441 0.37 -15.73 7.77
N ALA A 442 -0.81 -15.39 8.32
CA ALA A 442 -1.67 -14.40 7.69
C ALA A 442 -0.87 -13.11 7.40
N PRO A 443 -1.10 -12.43 6.26
CA PRO A 443 -0.34 -11.24 5.90
C PRO A 443 -0.34 -10.19 7.02
N PHE A 444 0.83 -9.65 7.32
CA PHE A 444 0.97 -8.58 8.31
C PHE A 444 0.99 -7.23 7.60
N TYR A 445 0.21 -6.29 8.10
CA TYR A 445 0.07 -4.92 7.63
C TYR A 445 0.45 -3.96 8.76
N THR A 446 1.57 -3.24 8.64
CA THR A 446 2.14 -2.48 9.75
C THR A 446 2.19 -0.98 9.46
N LEU A 447 1.96 -0.17 10.49
CA LEU A 447 2.13 1.29 10.47
C LEU A 447 3.59 1.64 10.80
N GLY A 448 4.45 1.59 9.82
CA GLY A 448 5.89 1.73 10.02
C GLY A 448 6.55 0.38 10.31
N PRO A 449 7.13 0.16 11.52
CA PRO A 449 7.01 0.99 12.74
C PRO A 449 8.00 2.15 12.84
N LEU A 450 7.61 3.21 13.56
CA LEU A 450 8.49 4.29 13.96
C LEU A 450 9.51 3.75 14.98
N THR A 451 10.79 3.93 14.71
CA THR A 451 11.88 3.36 15.54
C THR A 451 12.33 4.26 16.69
N THR A 452 11.86 5.50 16.70
CA THR A 452 12.09 6.51 17.75
C THR A 452 10.97 7.56 17.71
N ASP A 453 10.70 8.22 18.83
CA ASP A 453 9.60 9.17 18.99
C ASP A 453 10.06 10.64 18.98
N ILE A 454 11.37 10.92 18.76
CA ILE A 454 11.96 12.26 18.96
C ILE A 454 11.89 13.17 17.74
N ALA A 455 11.27 12.77 16.65
CA ALA A 455 11.40 13.45 15.37
C ALA A 455 10.05 13.89 14.73
N PRO A 456 9.19 14.65 15.44
CA PRO A 456 7.98 15.21 14.83
C PRO A 456 8.32 16.01 13.57
N GLY A 457 7.55 15.80 12.49
CA GLY A 457 7.83 16.37 11.16
C GLY A 457 8.77 15.51 10.30
N TYR A 458 9.44 14.52 10.90
CA TYR A 458 10.30 13.54 10.23
C TYR A 458 9.86 12.10 10.48
N ASP A 459 8.63 11.90 10.94
CA ASP A 459 8.09 10.58 11.27
C ASP A 459 8.09 9.62 10.07
N HIS A 460 7.97 10.14 8.85
CA HIS A 460 8.14 9.35 7.62
C HIS A 460 9.54 8.74 7.49
N ILE A 461 10.60 9.38 8.02
CA ILE A 461 11.97 8.85 8.02
C ILE A 461 12.12 7.79 9.12
N THR A 462 11.73 8.11 10.36
CA THR A 462 11.86 7.19 11.50
C THR A 462 11.08 5.91 11.30
N SER A 463 9.91 6.02 10.66
CA SER A 463 9.06 4.88 10.32
C SER A 463 9.59 4.08 9.12
N ALA A 464 10.18 4.73 8.12
CA ALA A 464 10.77 4.02 6.98
C ALA A 464 11.92 3.09 7.38
N ILE A 465 12.70 3.45 8.41
CA ILE A 465 13.73 2.59 8.98
C ILE A 465 13.10 1.28 9.48
N GLY A 466 12.07 1.39 10.31
CA GLY A 466 11.38 0.22 10.86
C GLY A 466 10.58 -0.54 9.80
N ALA A 467 9.98 0.16 8.85
CA ALA A 467 9.24 -0.42 7.73
C ALA A 467 10.14 -1.30 6.85
N ALA A 468 11.35 -0.85 6.51
CA ALA A 468 12.31 -1.65 5.78
C ALA A 468 12.72 -2.91 6.56
N MET A 469 12.95 -2.78 7.87
CA MET A 469 13.30 -3.91 8.73
C MET A 469 12.17 -4.93 8.85
N ILE A 470 10.97 -4.48 9.19
CA ILE A 470 9.84 -5.40 9.40
C ILE A 470 9.37 -6.03 8.08
N GLY A 471 9.47 -5.29 6.96
CA GLY A 471 9.23 -5.81 5.61
C GLY A 471 10.21 -6.90 5.24
N TRP A 472 11.50 -6.73 5.57
CA TRP A 472 12.50 -7.78 5.42
C TRP A 472 12.18 -9.01 6.25
N PHE A 473 11.73 -8.85 7.50
CA PHE A 473 11.38 -9.97 8.39
C PHE A 473 10.08 -10.67 8.03
N GLY A 474 9.21 -10.09 7.16
CA GLY A 474 8.04 -10.79 6.65
C GLY A 474 6.74 -9.98 6.56
N THR A 475 6.71 -8.71 6.94
CA THR A 475 5.51 -7.86 6.72
C THR A 475 5.20 -7.79 5.21
N ALA A 476 3.93 -7.97 4.87
CA ALA A 476 3.45 -8.04 3.50
C ALA A 476 3.01 -6.67 2.94
N MET A 477 2.51 -5.78 3.80
CA MET A 477 2.07 -4.44 3.43
C MET A 477 2.47 -3.43 4.51
N LEU A 478 2.87 -2.26 4.06
CA LEU A 478 3.30 -1.14 4.90
C LEU A 478 2.30 0.00 4.76
N CYS A 479 1.79 0.51 5.88
CA CYS A 479 1.03 1.75 5.90
C CYS A 479 2.01 2.92 5.85
N TYR A 480 1.85 3.80 4.87
CA TYR A 480 2.73 4.96 4.76
C TYR A 480 2.54 5.92 5.94
N VAL A 481 3.61 6.64 6.24
CA VAL A 481 3.63 7.76 7.18
C VAL A 481 4.10 9.00 6.42
N THR A 482 3.45 10.13 6.64
CA THR A 482 3.79 11.40 6.02
C THR A 482 4.58 12.29 6.98
N PRO A 483 5.21 13.38 6.49
CA PRO A 483 5.86 14.36 7.37
C PRO A 483 4.91 14.99 8.40
N LYS A 484 3.58 14.94 8.14
CA LYS A 484 2.56 15.51 9.03
C LYS A 484 1.95 14.51 10.01
N GLU A 485 2.50 13.30 10.11
CA GLU A 485 2.04 12.34 11.13
C GLU A 485 2.05 12.98 12.52
N HIS A 486 1.02 12.72 13.29
CA HIS A 486 0.77 13.34 14.62
C HIS A 486 0.58 14.87 14.63
N LEU A 487 0.73 15.57 13.49
CA LEU A 487 0.72 17.05 13.41
C LEU A 487 -0.46 17.61 12.62
N GLY A 488 -0.93 16.92 11.58
CA GLY A 488 -2.01 17.44 10.74
C GLY A 488 -2.36 16.55 9.55
N LEU A 489 -3.39 16.97 8.80
CA LEU A 489 -3.76 16.28 7.57
C LEU A 489 -2.72 16.52 6.46
N PRO A 490 -2.30 15.46 5.74
CA PRO A 490 -1.36 15.59 4.65
C PRO A 490 -2.01 16.29 3.44
N ASP A 491 -1.25 17.17 2.83
CA ASP A 491 -1.54 17.71 1.51
C ASP A 491 -0.91 16.81 0.41
N ARG A 492 -1.05 17.23 -0.85
CA ARG A 492 -0.56 16.48 -2.01
C ARG A 492 0.96 16.26 -1.99
N ALA A 493 1.74 17.24 -1.51
CA ALA A 493 3.19 17.13 -1.43
C ALA A 493 3.60 16.14 -0.33
N ASP A 494 2.92 16.18 0.81
CA ASP A 494 3.12 15.22 1.91
C ASP A 494 2.79 13.79 1.48
N VAL A 495 1.69 13.60 0.71
CA VAL A 495 1.31 12.30 0.15
C VAL A 495 2.41 11.76 -0.76
N LYS A 496 2.95 12.58 -1.68
CA LYS A 496 4.08 12.18 -2.53
C LYS A 496 5.29 11.78 -1.69
N THR A 497 5.66 12.61 -0.71
CA THR A 497 6.81 12.34 0.17
C THR A 497 6.62 11.02 0.92
N GLY A 498 5.46 10.77 1.51
CA GLY A 498 5.14 9.53 2.22
C GLY A 498 5.20 8.31 1.30
N VAL A 499 4.56 8.36 0.12
CA VAL A 499 4.56 7.26 -0.85
C VAL A 499 5.98 6.93 -1.30
N ILE A 500 6.77 7.93 -1.71
CA ILE A 500 8.15 7.70 -2.16
C ILE A 500 9.01 7.13 -1.04
N THR A 501 8.90 7.66 0.18
CA THR A 501 9.63 7.15 1.35
C THR A 501 9.32 5.67 1.59
N TYR A 502 8.06 5.29 1.52
CA TYR A 502 7.65 3.90 1.76
C TYR A 502 7.94 2.97 0.57
N LYS A 503 7.95 3.46 -0.67
CA LYS A 503 8.47 2.69 -1.81
C LYS A 503 9.97 2.41 -1.67
N ILE A 504 10.75 3.33 -1.08
CA ILE A 504 12.15 3.09 -0.75
C ILE A 504 12.26 1.99 0.32
N ALA A 505 11.48 2.06 1.39
CA ALA A 505 11.48 1.06 2.46
C ALA A 505 11.07 -0.34 1.96
N ALA A 506 9.98 -0.42 1.18
CA ALA A 506 9.49 -1.66 0.58
C ALA A 506 10.54 -2.27 -0.38
N HIS A 507 11.14 -1.45 -1.23
CA HIS A 507 12.17 -1.90 -2.15
C HIS A 507 13.43 -2.40 -1.43
N ALA A 508 13.88 -1.70 -0.39
CA ALA A 508 14.99 -2.14 0.44
C ALA A 508 14.70 -3.50 1.12
N ALA A 509 13.46 -3.71 1.58
CA ALA A 509 13.03 -4.99 2.13
C ALA A 509 13.02 -6.10 1.06
N ASP A 510 12.54 -5.80 -0.15
CA ASP A 510 12.49 -6.75 -1.27
C ASP A 510 13.90 -7.17 -1.74
N LEU A 511 14.86 -6.24 -1.75
CA LEU A 511 16.27 -6.55 -1.98
C LEU A 511 16.83 -7.46 -0.87
N ALA A 512 16.61 -7.08 0.40
CA ALA A 512 17.16 -7.79 1.55
C ALA A 512 16.63 -9.22 1.68
N LYS A 513 15.38 -9.48 1.31
CA LYS A 513 14.80 -10.86 1.31
C LYS A 513 15.11 -11.65 0.04
N GLY A 514 15.86 -11.09 -0.92
CA GLY A 514 16.24 -11.76 -2.16
C GLY A 514 15.09 -11.95 -3.14
N LEU A 515 14.16 -10.98 -3.25
CA LEU A 515 13.07 -11.06 -4.23
C LEU A 515 13.62 -11.06 -5.67
N PRO A 516 13.28 -12.07 -6.51
CA PRO A 516 13.80 -12.17 -7.86
C PRO A 516 13.56 -10.92 -8.70
N GLY A 517 14.66 -10.37 -9.25
CA GLY A 517 14.62 -9.19 -10.13
C GLY A 517 14.49 -7.83 -9.41
N ALA A 518 14.45 -7.78 -8.09
CA ALA A 518 14.40 -6.53 -7.34
C ALA A 518 15.59 -5.63 -7.67
N GLN A 519 16.81 -6.18 -7.72
CA GLN A 519 18.05 -5.44 -7.97
C GLN A 519 18.20 -4.90 -9.40
N ALA A 520 17.44 -5.40 -10.35
CA ALA A 520 17.64 -5.05 -11.78
C ALA A 520 17.54 -3.55 -12.06
N ARG A 521 16.63 -2.85 -11.37
CA ARG A 521 16.46 -1.38 -11.51
C ARG A 521 17.62 -0.61 -10.89
N ASP A 522 18.12 -1.05 -9.72
CA ASP A 522 19.29 -0.46 -9.05
C ASP A 522 20.53 -0.59 -9.91
N ASP A 523 20.75 -1.76 -10.52
CA ASP A 523 21.87 -1.98 -11.42
C ASP A 523 21.82 -1.07 -12.64
N ALA A 524 20.64 -0.95 -13.28
CA ALA A 524 20.46 -0.07 -14.43
C ALA A 524 20.70 1.39 -14.07
N LEU A 525 20.17 1.86 -12.91
CA LEU A 525 20.39 3.21 -12.43
C LEU A 525 21.85 3.45 -12.07
N SER A 526 22.52 2.49 -11.42
CA SER A 526 23.93 2.60 -11.05
C SER A 526 24.85 2.67 -12.26
N ARG A 527 24.56 1.88 -13.32
CA ARG A 527 25.26 2.00 -14.60
C ARG A 527 25.04 3.36 -15.24
N ALA A 528 23.79 3.84 -15.30
CA ALA A 528 23.46 5.17 -15.82
C ALA A 528 24.23 6.28 -15.08
N ARG A 529 24.30 6.19 -13.73
CA ARG A 529 25.04 7.13 -12.89
C ARG A 529 26.54 7.07 -13.17
N PHE A 530 27.11 5.89 -13.28
CA PHE A 530 28.52 5.72 -13.57
C PHE A 530 28.90 6.29 -14.95
N GLU A 531 28.04 6.10 -15.96
CA GLU A 531 28.25 6.54 -17.33
C GLU A 531 27.82 7.99 -17.61
N PHE A 532 27.41 8.72 -16.57
CA PHE A 532 26.91 10.10 -16.67
C PHE A 532 25.70 10.26 -17.61
N ARG A 533 24.88 9.22 -17.75
CA ARG A 533 23.61 9.26 -18.46
C ARG A 533 22.54 9.83 -17.51
N TRP A 534 22.61 11.16 -17.28
CA TRP A 534 21.78 11.85 -16.28
C TRP A 534 20.29 11.64 -16.49
N GLU A 535 19.80 11.73 -17.72
CA GLU A 535 18.40 11.50 -18.04
C GLU A 535 17.94 10.10 -17.63
N ASP A 536 18.75 9.07 -17.92
CA ASP A 536 18.44 7.70 -17.50
C ASP A 536 18.47 7.57 -15.99
N GLN A 537 19.43 8.20 -15.31
CA GLN A 537 19.51 8.18 -13.85
C GLN A 537 18.24 8.78 -13.22
N PHE A 538 17.74 9.92 -13.76
CA PHE A 538 16.52 10.53 -13.26
C PHE A 538 15.31 9.64 -13.55
N ASN A 539 15.14 9.19 -14.79
CA ASN A 539 13.99 8.42 -15.23
C ASN A 539 13.87 7.04 -14.57
N LEU A 540 15.01 6.43 -14.22
CA LEU A 540 15.08 5.17 -13.47
C LEU A 540 14.82 5.35 -11.96
N SER A 541 14.90 6.57 -11.41
CA SER A 541 14.62 6.83 -10.01
C SER A 541 13.13 6.66 -9.66
N LEU A 542 12.82 6.51 -8.38
CA LEU A 542 11.42 6.48 -7.90
C LEU A 542 10.73 7.83 -8.09
N ASP A 543 11.48 8.92 -7.96
CA ASP A 543 11.02 10.30 -8.16
C ASP A 543 11.91 11.03 -9.19
N PRO A 544 11.62 10.88 -10.47
CA PRO A 544 12.42 11.50 -11.54
C PRO A 544 12.35 13.03 -11.53
N GLU A 545 11.24 13.60 -11.05
CA GLU A 545 11.04 15.05 -10.99
C GLU A 545 11.98 15.66 -9.95
N THR A 546 11.97 15.17 -8.71
CA THR A 546 12.84 15.65 -7.63
C THR A 546 14.32 15.39 -7.93
N ALA A 547 14.66 14.25 -8.54
CA ALA A 547 16.03 13.92 -8.90
C ALA A 547 16.59 14.93 -9.90
N ARG A 548 15.81 15.30 -10.91
CA ARG A 548 16.16 16.33 -11.93
C ARG A 548 16.30 17.71 -11.27
N ASP A 549 15.32 18.10 -10.50
CA ASP A 549 15.30 19.43 -9.87
C ASP A 549 16.53 19.66 -8.99
N PHE A 550 16.89 18.68 -8.16
CA PHE A 550 18.07 18.79 -7.30
C PHE A 550 19.38 18.83 -8.08
N HIS A 551 19.47 18.08 -9.18
CA HIS A 551 20.65 18.15 -10.05
C HIS A 551 20.77 19.52 -10.71
N ASP A 552 19.67 20.05 -11.24
CA ASP A 552 19.66 21.27 -12.05
C ASP A 552 19.80 22.55 -11.23
N GLN A 553 19.28 22.57 -9.97
CA GLN A 553 19.33 23.75 -9.08
C GLN A 553 20.76 24.32 -8.90
N THR A 554 21.75 23.46 -8.88
CA THR A 554 23.15 23.81 -8.60
C THR A 554 24.02 23.94 -9.84
N LEU A 555 23.44 23.77 -11.04
CA LEU A 555 24.13 23.82 -12.32
C LEU A 555 23.53 24.92 -13.23
N PRO A 556 23.95 26.19 -13.06
CA PRO A 556 23.28 27.33 -13.69
C PRO A 556 23.45 27.42 -15.22
N LYS A 557 24.38 26.64 -15.83
CA LYS A 557 24.61 26.61 -17.27
C LYS A 557 24.10 25.30 -17.85
N GLU A 558 23.36 25.37 -18.95
CA GLU A 558 22.81 24.19 -19.63
C GLU A 558 23.91 23.17 -20.02
N ALA A 559 25.07 23.63 -20.49
CA ALA A 559 26.19 22.75 -20.79
C ALA A 559 26.74 21.96 -19.59
N HIS A 560 26.50 22.43 -18.37
CA HIS A 560 26.92 21.73 -17.14
C HIS A 560 25.93 20.61 -16.76
N LYS A 561 24.66 20.71 -17.16
CA LYS A 561 23.62 19.72 -16.85
C LYS A 561 23.86 18.38 -17.56
N THR A 562 24.59 18.39 -18.68
CA THR A 562 24.99 17.20 -19.45
C THR A 562 26.44 16.80 -19.24
N ALA A 563 27.17 17.51 -18.38
CA ALA A 563 28.60 17.27 -18.17
C ALA A 563 28.86 15.97 -17.39
N HIS A 564 30.09 15.45 -17.55
CA HIS A 564 30.56 14.24 -16.83
C HIS A 564 31.02 14.56 -15.40
N PHE A 565 30.23 15.36 -14.68
CA PHE A 565 30.38 15.67 -13.26
C PHE A 565 29.08 16.32 -12.74
N CYS A 566 28.85 16.27 -11.43
CA CYS A 566 27.81 17.05 -10.76
C CYS A 566 28.43 18.18 -9.93
N SER A 567 27.59 19.08 -9.42
CA SER A 567 28.04 20.22 -8.61
C SER A 567 28.77 19.83 -7.31
N MET A 568 28.48 18.64 -6.75
CA MET A 568 29.11 18.16 -5.50
C MET A 568 30.64 18.03 -5.65
N CYS A 569 31.10 17.34 -6.68
CA CYS A 569 32.52 17.07 -6.89
C CYS A 569 33.19 18.07 -7.86
N GLY A 570 32.43 18.64 -8.77
CA GLY A 570 32.96 19.43 -9.87
C GLY A 570 33.84 18.63 -10.84
N PRO A 571 34.43 19.31 -11.85
CA PRO A 571 35.08 18.62 -12.97
C PRO A 571 36.42 17.94 -12.62
N LYS A 572 37.04 18.29 -11.49
CA LYS A 572 38.39 17.80 -11.12
C LYS A 572 38.39 16.68 -10.10
N PHE A 573 37.33 16.55 -9.30
CA PHE A 573 37.27 15.63 -8.17
C PHE A 573 36.22 14.55 -8.30
N CYS A 574 35.59 14.39 -9.47
CA CYS A 574 34.59 13.36 -9.67
C CYS A 574 35.25 11.98 -9.70
N SER A 575 34.98 11.18 -8.66
CA SER A 575 35.53 9.83 -8.51
C SER A 575 35.12 8.89 -9.64
N MET A 576 33.91 9.03 -10.20
CA MET A 576 33.45 8.21 -11.33
C MET A 576 34.26 8.52 -12.59
N ARG A 577 34.55 9.80 -12.87
CA ARG A 577 35.41 10.18 -13.97
C ARG A 577 36.82 9.63 -13.80
N ILE A 578 37.41 9.78 -12.62
CA ILE A 578 38.71 9.20 -12.28
C ILE A 578 38.69 7.68 -12.47
N SER A 579 37.60 7.01 -12.08
CA SER A 579 37.45 5.56 -12.26
C SER A 579 37.35 5.16 -13.74
N HIS A 580 36.78 6.00 -14.61
CA HIS A 580 36.85 5.78 -16.07
C HIS A 580 38.28 5.80 -16.56
N ASP A 581 39.08 6.77 -16.12
CA ASP A 581 40.50 6.90 -16.51
C ASP A 581 41.29 5.67 -16.04
N ILE A 582 41.07 5.23 -14.78
CA ILE A 582 41.68 4.01 -14.22
C ILE A 582 41.29 2.76 -15.03
N ARG A 583 40.02 2.60 -15.40
CA ARG A 583 39.59 1.46 -16.25
C ARG A 583 40.27 1.47 -17.62
N ALA A 584 40.38 2.65 -18.23
CA ALA A 584 41.02 2.79 -19.55
C ALA A 584 42.52 2.44 -19.49
N GLU A 585 43.23 2.86 -18.44
CA GLU A 585 44.63 2.49 -18.22
C GLU A 585 44.77 1.00 -17.89
N ALA A 586 43.96 0.47 -16.99
CA ALA A 586 43.97 -0.93 -16.60
C ALA A 586 43.74 -1.88 -17.80
N GLN A 587 42.93 -1.47 -18.79
CA GLN A 587 42.72 -2.22 -20.02
C GLN A 587 43.95 -2.17 -20.96
N LYS A 588 44.73 -1.11 -20.90
CA LYS A 588 45.94 -0.96 -21.74
C LYS A 588 47.12 -1.77 -21.21
N ASP A 589 47.30 -1.85 -19.90
CA ASP A 589 48.52 -2.36 -19.24
C ASP A 589 48.47 -3.83 -18.82
N GLY A 590 47.53 -4.63 -19.32
CA GLY A 590 47.50 -6.07 -19.08
C GLY A 590 47.09 -6.47 -17.66
N MET A 591 46.38 -5.61 -16.90
CA MET A 591 45.78 -5.92 -15.62
C MET A 591 44.76 -7.09 -15.69
N ALA A 592 44.33 -7.46 -16.89
CA ALA A 592 43.61 -8.70 -17.14
C ALA A 592 44.39 -9.93 -16.67
N ALA A 593 45.70 -9.94 -16.87
CA ALA A 593 46.61 -11.00 -16.43
C ALA A 593 46.76 -11.03 -14.87
N MET A 594 46.68 -9.88 -14.22
CA MET A 594 46.68 -9.80 -12.74
C MET A 594 45.35 -10.23 -12.13
N ALA A 595 44.24 -9.86 -12.76
CA ALA A 595 42.91 -10.30 -12.33
C ALA A 595 42.69 -11.82 -12.54
N GLU A 596 43.33 -12.40 -13.54
CA GLU A 596 43.33 -13.85 -13.79
C GLU A 596 44.13 -14.59 -12.73
N LYS A 597 45.33 -14.08 -12.39
CA LYS A 597 46.12 -14.59 -11.25
C LYS A 597 45.42 -14.48 -9.91
N PHE A 598 44.65 -13.41 -9.70
CA PHE A 598 43.84 -13.24 -8.49
C PHE A 598 42.69 -14.26 -8.46
N ARG A 599 41.97 -14.46 -9.56
CA ARG A 599 40.92 -15.50 -9.66
C ARG A 599 41.47 -16.91 -9.46
N GLU A 600 42.69 -17.19 -9.93
CA GLU A 600 43.35 -18.50 -9.74
C GLU A 600 43.86 -18.71 -8.30
N LYS A 601 44.30 -17.66 -7.61
CA LYS A 601 44.94 -17.73 -6.30
C LYS A 601 44.07 -17.37 -5.13
N GLY A 602 42.92 -16.69 -5.34
CA GLY A 602 41.93 -16.37 -4.30
C GLY A 602 42.39 -15.36 -3.24
N GLU A 603 43.49 -14.63 -3.44
CA GLU A 603 44.06 -13.70 -2.47
C GLU A 603 44.29 -12.31 -3.04
N ILE A 604 43.93 -11.26 -2.25
CA ILE A 604 44.12 -9.85 -2.61
C ILE A 604 45.55 -9.37 -2.36
N TYR A 605 46.28 -10.00 -1.44
CA TYR A 605 47.66 -9.69 -1.10
C TYR A 605 48.56 -10.89 -1.41
N LEU A 606 49.61 -10.66 -2.18
CA LEU A 606 50.70 -11.65 -2.31
C LEU A 606 51.38 -11.81 -0.95
N PRO A 607 51.58 -13.04 -0.46
CA PRO A 607 52.40 -13.25 0.72
C PRO A 607 53.79 -12.62 0.49
N LYS A 608 54.31 -11.91 1.47
CA LYS A 608 55.71 -11.50 1.45
C LYS A 608 56.56 -12.74 1.19
N ALA A 609 57.39 -12.69 0.16
CA ALA A 609 58.39 -13.72 -0.05
C ALA A 609 59.18 -13.88 1.25
N GLU A 610 59.16 -15.07 1.85
CA GLU A 610 60.08 -15.42 2.92
C GLU A 610 61.50 -15.25 2.35
N THR A 611 62.24 -14.29 2.91
CA THR A 611 63.66 -14.20 2.66
C THR A 611 64.27 -15.42 3.29
N ALA A 612 64.70 -16.38 2.46
CA ALA A 612 65.54 -17.47 2.92
C ALA A 612 66.84 -16.88 3.51
N GLU A 613 67.10 -17.16 4.82
CA GLU A 613 68.41 -17.04 5.43
C GLU A 613 69.32 -18.19 4.92
#